data_c67a66d258822b217f4f80cd12ceb382
#
_entry.id   c67a66d258822b217f4f80cd12ceb382
#
_cell.length_a   1.000
_cell.length_b   1.000
_cell.length_c   1.000
_cell.angle_alpha   90.00
_cell.angle_beta   90.00
_cell.angle_gamma   90.00
#
_symmetry.space_group_name_H-M   'P 1'
#
loop_
_entity.id
_entity.type
_entity.pdbx_description
1 polymer ?
#
loop_
_entity_poly.entity_id
_entity_poly.type
_entity_poly.pdbx_seq_one_letter_code
_entity_poly.pdbx_strand_id
1 'polypeptide(L)'
;DISSWDVSSVITMGNMFFNNTNFNSGISNWDISNVTNLAGMFLGASQFNQDISNWNTSNVRFIAFMFDGASSFNQDISNWNLSSLSGGNGFSALFRNAVSFNQDISAWDVSNVNRFDNVFTNTSSLSDENKCAIHNSWSSQSDIWFYDWSSSCVIYGCTDATACNFNDLATDDDGSCSYPEANFDCDGNCTATVDCAGDCAGSAFVDSCGVCSEGNSGHTADSDQDCNGDCFGDAFVDSCG
;
A
#
# COMPACT_ATOMS: atom_id res chain seq x y z
N ASP A 1 -16.53 17.73 28.00
CA ASP A 1 -15.50 16.71 27.92
C ASP A 1 -15.95 15.47 28.68
N ILE A 2 -15.93 14.31 28.02
CA ILE A 2 -16.36 13.02 28.56
C ILE A 2 -15.20 12.00 28.65
N SER A 3 -13.99 12.44 28.33
CA SER A 3 -12.81 11.55 28.27
C SER A 3 -12.46 10.93 29.63
N SER A 4 -12.87 11.58 30.72
CA SER A 4 -12.63 11.13 32.10
C SER A 4 -13.78 10.33 32.71
N TRP A 5 -14.82 10.02 31.93
CA TRP A 5 -15.93 9.22 32.48
C TRP A 5 -15.46 7.80 32.81
N ASP A 6 -15.82 7.33 33.98
CA ASP A 6 -15.70 5.91 34.33
C ASP A 6 -16.88 5.14 33.75
N VAL A 7 -16.59 4.38 32.69
CA VAL A 7 -17.57 3.54 31.99
C VAL A 7 -17.34 2.06 32.25
N SER A 8 -16.41 1.70 33.12
CA SER A 8 -15.99 0.31 33.38
C SER A 8 -17.11 -0.62 33.83
N SER A 9 -18.19 -0.09 34.39
CA SER A 9 -19.38 -0.86 34.81
C SER A 9 -20.50 -0.89 33.77
N VAL A 10 -20.31 -0.26 32.60
CA VAL A 10 -21.35 -0.15 31.56
C VAL A 10 -21.45 -1.45 30.79
N ILE A 11 -22.68 -1.95 30.63
CA ILE A 11 -22.98 -3.21 29.89
C ILE A 11 -23.46 -2.91 28.46
N THR A 12 -24.09 -1.76 28.23
CA THR A 12 -24.65 -1.38 26.93
C THR A 12 -24.39 0.09 26.61
N MET A 13 -23.91 0.34 25.39
CA MET A 13 -23.72 1.68 24.84
C MET A 13 -24.49 1.85 23.52
N GLY A 14 -25.46 0.96 23.26
CA GLY A 14 -26.26 1.04 22.05
C GLY A 14 -26.93 2.41 21.89
N ASN A 15 -26.80 3.01 20.69
CA ASN A 15 -27.33 4.32 20.32
C ASN A 15 -26.86 5.51 21.18
N MET A 16 -25.74 5.39 21.93
CA MET A 16 -25.32 6.43 22.90
C MET A 16 -25.09 7.79 22.24
N PHE A 17 -24.56 7.81 21.03
CA PHE A 17 -24.33 9.03 20.25
C PHE A 17 -25.14 9.08 18.95
N PHE A 18 -26.27 8.39 18.92
CA PHE A 18 -27.17 8.35 17.76
C PHE A 18 -27.55 9.77 17.29
N ASN A 19 -27.31 10.04 16.00
CA ASN A 19 -27.53 11.34 15.35
C ASN A 19 -26.82 12.54 16.01
N ASN A 20 -25.82 12.30 16.85
CA ASN A 20 -24.98 13.38 17.36
C ASN A 20 -23.92 13.76 16.33
N THR A 21 -24.34 14.54 15.33
CA THR A 21 -23.52 14.87 14.14
C THR A 21 -22.21 15.57 14.47
N ASN A 22 -22.14 16.30 15.59
CA ASN A 22 -20.95 17.04 16.02
C ASN A 22 -20.09 16.27 17.03
N PHE A 23 -20.48 15.06 17.40
CA PHE A 23 -19.73 14.28 18.36
C PHE A 23 -18.38 13.89 17.81
N ASN A 24 -17.31 14.33 18.46
CA ASN A 24 -15.94 13.94 18.18
C ASN A 24 -15.03 14.12 19.43
N SER A 25 -15.57 13.87 20.64
CA SER A 25 -14.79 13.91 21.87
C SER A 25 -13.94 12.66 22.03
N GLY A 26 -12.73 12.80 22.61
CA GLY A 26 -11.84 11.67 22.90
C GLY A 26 -12.47 10.68 23.88
N ILE A 27 -12.50 9.42 23.49
CA ILE A 27 -13.03 8.28 24.24
C ILE A 27 -12.09 7.07 24.21
N SER A 28 -10.85 7.27 23.78
CA SER A 28 -9.84 6.21 23.66
C SER A 28 -9.52 5.50 24.98
N ASN A 29 -9.64 6.23 26.10
CA ASN A 29 -9.35 5.71 27.44
C ASN A 29 -10.54 5.01 28.12
N TRP A 30 -11.68 4.91 27.45
CA TRP A 30 -12.83 4.23 28.03
C TRP A 30 -12.57 2.72 28.15
N ASP A 31 -12.73 2.19 29.36
CA ASP A 31 -12.76 0.75 29.58
C ASP A 31 -14.13 0.19 29.20
N ILE A 32 -14.22 -0.38 28.00
CA ILE A 32 -15.44 -1.00 27.50
C ILE A 32 -15.44 -2.53 27.65
N SER A 33 -14.53 -3.09 28.44
CA SER A 33 -14.35 -4.55 28.56
C SER A 33 -15.60 -5.30 29.02
N ASN A 34 -16.53 -4.63 29.71
CA ASN A 34 -17.82 -5.19 30.13
C ASN A 34 -18.98 -4.91 29.15
N VAL A 35 -18.74 -4.14 28.08
CA VAL A 35 -19.79 -3.78 27.14
C VAL A 35 -20.11 -4.95 26.21
N THR A 36 -21.39 -5.28 26.12
CA THR A 36 -21.90 -6.35 25.24
C THR A 36 -22.66 -5.79 24.02
N ASN A 37 -23.07 -4.53 24.03
CA ASN A 37 -23.86 -3.94 22.97
C ASN A 37 -23.33 -2.55 22.58
N LEU A 38 -22.86 -2.45 21.33
CA LEU A 38 -22.42 -1.22 20.67
C LEU A 38 -23.32 -0.86 19.48
N ALA A 39 -24.44 -1.56 19.27
CA ALA A 39 -25.29 -1.34 18.12
C ALA A 39 -25.74 0.12 17.99
N GLY A 40 -25.51 0.72 16.81
CA GLY A 40 -25.89 2.10 16.53
C GLY A 40 -25.17 3.17 17.36
N MET A 41 -24.09 2.83 18.10
CA MET A 41 -23.45 3.79 19.02
C MET A 41 -23.10 5.12 18.37
N PHE A 42 -22.61 5.10 17.14
CA PHE A 42 -22.24 6.28 16.37
C PHE A 42 -23.10 6.45 15.10
N LEU A 43 -24.29 5.86 15.07
CA LEU A 43 -25.22 5.98 13.96
C LEU A 43 -25.55 7.44 13.70
N GLY A 44 -25.19 7.98 12.53
CA GLY A 44 -25.39 9.38 12.16
C GLY A 44 -24.45 10.38 12.84
N ALA A 45 -23.44 9.93 13.58
CA ALA A 45 -22.40 10.78 14.17
C ALA A 45 -21.36 11.18 13.11
N SER A 46 -21.73 12.07 12.20
CA SER A 46 -21.01 12.34 10.95
C SER A 46 -19.57 12.87 11.14
N GLN A 47 -19.27 13.54 12.24
CA GLN A 47 -17.92 14.05 12.54
C GLN A 47 -17.07 13.10 13.39
N PHE A 48 -17.62 11.97 13.83
CA PHE A 48 -16.88 11.05 14.69
C PHE A 48 -15.70 10.42 13.95
N ASN A 49 -14.49 10.63 14.46
CA ASN A 49 -13.24 10.03 13.97
C ASN A 49 -12.18 9.93 15.10
N GLN A 50 -12.58 9.54 16.32
CA GLN A 50 -11.64 9.36 17.41
C GLN A 50 -11.04 7.96 17.40
N ASP A 51 -9.78 7.86 17.83
CA ASP A 51 -9.08 6.59 18.00
C ASP A 51 -9.78 5.73 19.05
N ILE A 52 -10.22 4.56 18.64
CA ILE A 52 -10.84 3.50 19.43
C ILE A 52 -10.17 2.14 19.20
N SER A 53 -8.97 2.14 18.65
CA SER A 53 -8.20 0.93 18.32
C SER A 53 -7.91 0.05 19.56
N ASN A 54 -7.74 0.69 20.72
CA ASN A 54 -7.41 0.01 21.97
C ASN A 54 -8.62 -0.54 22.74
N TRP A 55 -9.83 -0.39 22.22
CA TRP A 55 -11.01 -0.92 22.88
C TRP A 55 -10.99 -2.45 22.97
N ASN A 56 -11.22 -2.98 24.17
CA ASN A 56 -11.41 -4.41 24.36
C ASN A 56 -12.85 -4.81 23.97
N THR A 57 -13.00 -5.32 22.76
CA THR A 57 -14.29 -5.71 22.18
C THR A 57 -14.65 -7.17 22.38
N SER A 58 -13.86 -7.94 23.14
CA SER A 58 -14.02 -9.40 23.27
C SER A 58 -15.36 -9.87 23.84
N ASN A 59 -16.08 -9.00 24.57
CA ASN A 59 -17.41 -9.29 25.11
C ASN A 59 -18.57 -8.73 24.26
N VAL A 60 -18.26 -8.05 23.15
CA VAL A 60 -19.28 -7.43 22.29
C VAL A 60 -20.06 -8.49 21.52
N ARG A 61 -21.38 -8.42 21.64
CA ARG A 61 -22.34 -9.34 20.98
C ARG A 61 -23.17 -8.66 19.91
N PHE A 62 -23.33 -7.34 19.98
CA PHE A 62 -24.16 -6.56 19.06
C PHE A 62 -23.39 -5.34 18.59
N ILE A 63 -23.23 -5.18 17.26
CA ILE A 63 -22.46 -4.11 16.64
C ILE A 63 -23.18 -3.49 15.42
N ALA A 64 -24.33 -4.04 15.02
CA ALA A 64 -25.05 -3.58 13.83
C ALA A 64 -25.25 -2.05 13.85
N PHE A 65 -25.17 -1.41 12.68
CA PHE A 65 -25.36 0.04 12.49
C PHE A 65 -24.38 0.95 13.23
N MET A 66 -23.31 0.42 13.84
CA MET A 66 -22.48 1.21 14.76
C MET A 66 -21.89 2.46 14.12
N PHE A 67 -21.46 2.39 12.87
CA PHE A 67 -20.87 3.50 12.14
C PHE A 67 -21.70 3.92 10.92
N ASP A 68 -22.99 3.55 10.86
CA ASP A 68 -23.86 3.95 9.76
C ASP A 68 -24.01 5.48 9.74
N GLY A 69 -23.58 6.13 8.65
CA GLY A 69 -23.59 7.59 8.54
C GLY A 69 -22.50 8.30 9.35
N ALA A 70 -21.55 7.60 9.97
CA ALA A 70 -20.35 8.19 10.56
C ALA A 70 -19.36 8.56 9.44
N SER A 71 -19.69 9.57 8.65
CA SER A 71 -19.06 9.87 7.36
C SER A 71 -17.58 10.24 7.46
N SER A 72 -17.10 10.72 8.60
CA SER A 72 -15.67 11.04 8.82
C SER A 72 -14.87 9.87 9.40
N PHE A 73 -15.51 8.78 9.82
CA PHE A 73 -14.84 7.68 10.52
C PHE A 73 -13.86 6.95 9.61
N ASN A 74 -12.59 6.89 10.02
CA ASN A 74 -11.53 6.16 9.32
C ASN A 74 -10.40 5.74 10.28
N GLN A 75 -10.73 5.28 11.50
CA GLN A 75 -9.72 4.80 12.45
C GLN A 75 -9.46 3.32 12.29
N ASP A 76 -8.21 2.92 12.57
CA ASP A 76 -7.81 1.51 12.55
C ASP A 76 -8.52 0.74 13.68
N ILE A 77 -9.30 -0.24 13.31
CA ILE A 77 -10.02 -1.15 14.18
C ILE A 77 -9.73 -2.62 13.82
N SER A 78 -8.66 -2.88 13.09
CA SER A 78 -8.26 -4.22 12.64
C SER A 78 -8.05 -5.22 13.79
N ASN A 79 -7.64 -4.72 14.95
CA ASN A 79 -7.35 -5.52 16.14
C ASN A 79 -8.59 -5.89 16.99
N TRP A 80 -9.80 -5.45 16.60
CA TRP A 80 -10.99 -5.77 17.37
C TRP A 80 -11.28 -7.27 17.39
N ASN A 81 -11.53 -7.80 18.57
CA ASN A 81 -11.97 -9.18 18.74
C ASN A 81 -13.49 -9.24 18.72
N LEU A 82 -14.05 -9.79 17.67
CA LEU A 82 -15.49 -9.90 17.44
C LEU A 82 -16.00 -11.34 17.56
N SER A 83 -15.23 -12.25 18.10
CA SER A 83 -15.58 -13.68 18.23
C SER A 83 -16.81 -13.95 19.09
N SER A 84 -17.20 -13.02 19.97
CA SER A 84 -18.41 -13.12 20.83
C SER A 84 -19.70 -12.66 20.14
N LEU A 85 -19.63 -12.19 18.88
CA LEU A 85 -20.84 -11.78 18.16
C LEU A 85 -21.84 -12.92 18.09
N SER A 86 -23.05 -12.67 18.55
CA SER A 86 -24.13 -13.68 18.59
C SER A 86 -25.51 -13.10 18.33
N GLY A 87 -25.58 -11.83 18.01
CA GLY A 87 -26.85 -11.10 17.84
C GLY A 87 -27.45 -11.26 16.44
N GLY A 88 -28.77 -11.21 16.36
CA GLY A 88 -29.54 -11.48 15.15
C GLY A 88 -29.34 -10.50 13.98
N ASN A 89 -28.59 -9.41 14.14
CA ASN A 89 -28.34 -8.42 13.07
C ASN A 89 -26.90 -8.40 12.58
N GLY A 90 -25.97 -9.20 13.14
CA GLY A 90 -24.61 -9.34 12.69
C GLY A 90 -23.92 -8.00 12.38
N PHE A 91 -23.46 -7.82 11.15
CA PHE A 91 -22.87 -6.60 10.64
C PHE A 91 -23.86 -5.72 9.84
N SER A 92 -25.19 -5.92 9.96
CA SER A 92 -26.13 -5.12 9.17
C SER A 92 -25.81 -3.64 9.22
N ALA A 93 -25.58 -3.02 8.05
CA ALA A 93 -25.25 -1.61 7.86
C ALA A 93 -24.13 -1.06 8.75
N LEU A 94 -23.13 -1.89 9.14
CA LEU A 94 -22.08 -1.50 10.08
C LEU A 94 -21.33 -0.23 9.66
N PHE A 95 -20.95 -0.15 8.36
CA PHE A 95 -20.26 1.00 7.77
C PHE A 95 -21.08 1.67 6.66
N ARG A 96 -22.40 1.47 6.62
CA ARG A 96 -23.24 2.10 5.61
C ARG A 96 -23.07 3.62 5.68
N ASN A 97 -22.85 4.30 4.55
CA ASN A 97 -22.62 5.74 4.46
C ASN A 97 -21.40 6.27 5.28
N ALA A 98 -20.51 5.41 5.75
CA ALA A 98 -19.22 5.79 6.32
C ALA A 98 -18.24 6.10 5.16
N VAL A 99 -18.46 7.21 4.47
CA VAL A 99 -17.84 7.52 3.17
C VAL A 99 -16.32 7.63 3.22
N SER A 100 -15.73 7.97 4.38
CA SER A 100 -14.28 8.08 4.56
C SER A 100 -13.61 6.78 5.00
N PHE A 101 -14.37 5.75 5.35
CA PHE A 101 -13.81 4.50 5.88
C PHE A 101 -12.98 3.77 4.83
N ASN A 102 -11.69 3.54 5.15
CA ASN A 102 -10.74 2.82 4.30
C ASN A 102 -9.71 2.07 5.16
N GLN A 103 -10.17 1.14 5.99
CA GLN A 103 -9.28 0.31 6.80
C GLN A 103 -9.35 -1.15 6.39
N ASP A 104 -8.21 -1.83 6.48
CA ASP A 104 -8.15 -3.29 6.33
C ASP A 104 -8.67 -3.96 7.61
N ILE A 105 -9.80 -4.61 7.50
CA ILE A 105 -10.44 -5.39 8.57
C ILE A 105 -10.54 -6.88 8.20
N SER A 106 -9.73 -7.33 7.26
CA SER A 106 -9.68 -8.73 6.81
C SER A 106 -9.32 -9.71 7.94
N ALA A 107 -8.60 -9.23 8.96
CA ALA A 107 -8.22 -10.03 10.13
C ALA A 107 -9.39 -10.40 11.06
N TRP A 108 -10.57 -9.79 10.88
CA TRP A 108 -11.71 -10.10 11.73
C TRP A 108 -12.21 -11.54 11.54
N ASP A 109 -12.46 -12.22 12.63
CA ASP A 109 -13.19 -13.49 12.63
C ASP A 109 -14.69 -13.22 12.43
N VAL A 110 -15.17 -13.53 11.23
CA VAL A 110 -16.57 -13.35 10.84
C VAL A 110 -17.36 -14.66 10.77
N SER A 111 -16.77 -15.77 11.21
CA SER A 111 -17.39 -17.11 11.16
C SER A 111 -18.73 -17.19 11.90
N ASN A 112 -18.93 -16.36 12.93
CA ASN A 112 -20.16 -16.27 13.71
C ASN A 112 -21.11 -15.13 13.24
N VAL A 113 -20.75 -14.40 12.18
CA VAL A 113 -21.59 -13.34 11.66
C VAL A 113 -22.72 -13.93 10.81
N ASN A 114 -23.95 -13.60 11.15
CA ASN A 114 -25.15 -14.16 10.51
C ASN A 114 -25.84 -13.21 9.53
N ARG A 115 -25.34 -11.99 9.36
CA ARG A 115 -25.88 -10.99 8.42
C ARG A 115 -24.83 -9.97 8.01
N PHE A 116 -24.78 -9.69 6.70
CA PHE A 116 -23.91 -8.69 6.09
C PHE A 116 -24.70 -7.63 5.29
N ASP A 117 -25.99 -7.45 5.54
CA ASP A 117 -26.84 -6.57 4.75
C ASP A 117 -26.33 -5.13 4.81
N ASN A 118 -26.03 -4.54 3.65
CA ASN A 118 -25.63 -3.15 3.50
C ASN A 118 -24.38 -2.73 4.28
N VAL A 119 -23.51 -3.67 4.69
CA VAL A 119 -22.33 -3.36 5.52
C VAL A 119 -21.52 -2.22 4.95
N PHE A 120 -21.24 -2.24 3.65
CA PHE A 120 -20.40 -1.26 2.96
C PHE A 120 -21.17 -0.43 1.91
N THR A 121 -22.49 -0.33 2.02
CA THR A 121 -23.26 0.51 1.10
C THR A 121 -22.84 1.97 1.24
N ASN A 122 -22.43 2.62 0.13
CA ASN A 122 -21.90 4.00 0.08
C ASN A 122 -20.63 4.24 0.92
N THR A 123 -19.81 3.21 1.17
CA THR A 123 -18.47 3.34 1.75
C THR A 123 -17.48 3.63 0.64
N SER A 124 -17.54 4.83 0.08
CA SER A 124 -16.93 5.17 -1.21
C SER A 124 -15.40 5.27 -1.21
N SER A 125 -14.78 5.47 -0.05
CA SER A 125 -13.32 5.52 0.08
C SER A 125 -12.68 4.15 0.26
N LEU A 126 -13.45 3.07 0.45
CA LEU A 126 -12.87 1.74 0.62
C LEU A 126 -12.14 1.33 -0.66
N SER A 127 -10.82 1.20 -0.55
CA SER A 127 -9.95 0.93 -1.69
C SER A 127 -10.10 -0.49 -2.21
N ASP A 128 -9.65 -0.73 -3.42
CA ASP A 128 -9.72 -2.07 -4.03
C ASP A 128 -8.81 -3.06 -3.32
N GLU A 129 -7.67 -2.62 -2.77
CA GLU A 129 -6.79 -3.45 -1.95
C GLU A 129 -7.53 -3.93 -0.69
N ASN A 130 -8.19 -3.03 0.03
CA ASN A 130 -8.92 -3.39 1.24
C ASN A 130 -10.16 -4.24 0.93
N LYS A 131 -10.87 -3.95 -0.17
CA LYS A 131 -11.99 -4.81 -0.64
C LYS A 131 -11.50 -6.21 -0.96
N CYS A 132 -10.36 -6.33 -1.66
CA CYS A 132 -9.78 -7.63 -2.00
C CYS A 132 -9.37 -8.41 -0.73
N ALA A 133 -8.66 -7.77 0.19
CA ALA A 133 -8.25 -8.39 1.44
C ALA A 133 -9.46 -8.91 2.24
N ILE A 134 -10.49 -8.08 2.41
CA ILE A 134 -11.75 -8.42 3.08
C ILE A 134 -12.46 -9.57 2.34
N HIS A 135 -12.59 -9.49 1.01
CA HIS A 135 -13.26 -10.51 0.21
C HIS A 135 -12.60 -11.87 0.36
N ASN A 136 -11.29 -11.94 0.19
CA ASN A 136 -10.53 -13.17 0.28
C ASN A 136 -10.63 -13.83 1.67
N SER A 137 -10.60 -13.02 2.72
CA SER A 137 -10.69 -13.50 4.07
C SER A 137 -12.13 -13.93 4.44
N TRP A 138 -13.11 -13.05 4.21
CA TRP A 138 -14.46 -13.27 4.71
C TRP A 138 -15.26 -14.29 3.88
N SER A 139 -15.00 -14.39 2.56
CA SER A 139 -15.62 -15.42 1.72
C SER A 139 -15.20 -16.84 2.11
N SER A 140 -14.00 -17.00 2.65
CA SER A 140 -13.52 -18.28 3.15
C SER A 140 -14.08 -18.66 4.53
N GLN A 141 -14.56 -17.66 5.30
CA GLN A 141 -15.08 -17.85 6.66
C GLN A 141 -16.60 -17.98 6.72
N SER A 142 -17.33 -17.45 5.70
CA SER A 142 -18.79 -17.34 5.78
C SER A 142 -19.46 -17.55 4.40
N ASP A 143 -20.28 -18.57 4.29
CA ASP A 143 -21.07 -18.89 3.08
C ASP A 143 -22.15 -17.84 2.78
N ILE A 144 -22.48 -16.97 3.74
CA ILE A 144 -23.46 -15.90 3.58
C ILE A 144 -22.83 -14.54 3.19
N TRP A 145 -21.50 -14.51 3.01
CA TRP A 145 -20.84 -13.36 2.41
C TRP A 145 -21.26 -13.21 0.95
N PHE A 146 -21.88 -12.09 0.58
CA PHE A 146 -22.49 -11.91 -0.74
C PHE A 146 -21.89 -10.76 -1.57
N TYR A 147 -20.97 -9.98 -1.01
CA TYR A 147 -20.26 -8.98 -1.81
C TYR A 147 -19.23 -9.67 -2.70
N ASP A 148 -19.46 -9.60 -4.01
CA ASP A 148 -18.47 -10.07 -4.98
C ASP A 148 -17.51 -8.93 -5.31
N TRP A 149 -16.37 -8.95 -4.65
CA TRP A 149 -15.26 -8.02 -4.89
C TRP A 149 -14.06 -8.71 -5.55
N SER A 150 -14.27 -9.84 -6.19
CA SER A 150 -13.21 -10.55 -6.92
C SER A 150 -12.53 -9.66 -7.96
N SER A 151 -13.29 -8.76 -8.62
CA SER A 151 -12.73 -7.77 -9.54
C SER A 151 -11.83 -6.73 -8.88
N SER A 152 -12.00 -6.46 -7.61
CA SER A 152 -11.09 -5.59 -6.84
C SER A 152 -9.77 -6.27 -6.49
N CYS A 153 -9.66 -7.59 -6.70
CA CYS A 153 -8.43 -8.36 -6.48
C CYS A 153 -7.52 -8.39 -7.72
N VAL A 154 -7.91 -7.72 -8.78
CA VAL A 154 -7.05 -7.53 -9.95
C VAL A 154 -6.16 -6.31 -9.70
N ILE A 155 -4.89 -6.54 -9.45
CA ILE A 155 -3.90 -5.49 -9.28
C ILE A 155 -3.14 -5.36 -10.60
N TYR A 156 -3.34 -4.23 -11.29
CA TYR A 156 -2.65 -3.93 -12.52
C TYR A 156 -1.25 -3.38 -12.23
N GLY A 157 -0.29 -3.76 -13.07
CA GLY A 157 1.09 -3.31 -12.97
C GLY A 157 2.02 -4.22 -13.75
N CYS A 158 3.32 -3.89 -13.77
CA CYS A 158 4.29 -4.74 -14.43
C CYS A 158 4.47 -6.06 -13.68
N THR A 159 4.20 -7.19 -14.36
CA THR A 159 4.33 -8.54 -13.79
C THR A 159 5.66 -9.23 -14.17
N ASP A 160 6.51 -8.59 -14.97
CA ASP A 160 7.82 -9.13 -15.33
C ASP A 160 8.86 -8.80 -14.26
N ALA A 161 9.36 -9.85 -13.57
CA ALA A 161 10.36 -9.73 -12.51
C ALA A 161 11.72 -9.17 -13.00
N THR A 162 11.93 -9.08 -14.32
CA THR A 162 13.15 -8.50 -14.92
C THR A 162 13.02 -7.01 -15.23
N ALA A 163 11.80 -6.46 -15.13
CA ALA A 163 11.54 -5.04 -15.34
C ALA A 163 11.96 -4.19 -14.14
N CYS A 164 12.35 -2.95 -14.40
CA CYS A 164 12.78 -2.00 -13.37
C CYS A 164 11.63 -1.55 -12.45
N ASN A 165 10.42 -1.59 -12.95
CA ASN A 165 9.21 -1.22 -12.20
C ASN A 165 8.32 -2.44 -11.90
N PHE A 166 8.95 -3.62 -11.74
CA PHE A 166 8.24 -4.83 -11.33
C PHE A 166 7.41 -4.56 -10.05
N ASN A 167 6.15 -4.98 -10.09
CA ASN A 167 5.25 -4.92 -8.95
C ASN A 167 4.87 -6.34 -8.54
N ASP A 168 5.42 -6.82 -7.43
CA ASP A 168 5.19 -8.17 -6.90
C ASP A 168 3.73 -8.43 -6.46
N LEU A 169 2.95 -7.38 -6.30
CA LEU A 169 1.52 -7.44 -6.01
C LEU A 169 0.64 -7.49 -7.27
N ALA A 170 1.20 -7.16 -8.46
CA ALA A 170 0.42 -7.18 -9.69
C ALA A 170 -0.03 -8.60 -10.05
N THR A 171 -1.33 -8.74 -10.33
CA THR A 171 -1.93 -10.00 -10.82
C THR A 171 -2.14 -9.98 -12.33
N ASP A 172 -2.20 -8.78 -12.92
CA ASP A 172 -2.40 -8.56 -14.35
C ASP A 172 -1.43 -7.50 -14.87
N ASP A 173 -0.79 -7.82 -16.00
CA ASP A 173 0.13 -6.89 -16.67
C ASP A 173 -0.67 -5.78 -17.38
N ASP A 174 -0.36 -4.53 -17.05
CA ASP A 174 -0.96 -3.35 -17.66
C ASP A 174 -0.13 -2.79 -18.85
N GLY A 175 0.95 -3.47 -19.20
CA GLY A 175 1.89 -3.04 -20.23
C GLY A 175 2.83 -1.91 -19.80
N SER A 176 2.88 -1.59 -18.50
CA SER A 176 3.73 -0.51 -17.97
C SER A 176 5.19 -0.92 -17.75
N CYS A 177 5.56 -2.19 -18.02
CA CYS A 177 6.91 -2.67 -17.78
C CYS A 177 7.96 -1.80 -18.46
N SER A 178 8.93 -1.35 -17.68
CA SER A 178 10.08 -0.60 -18.16
C SER A 178 11.35 -1.39 -17.90
N TYR A 179 12.26 -1.37 -18.87
CA TYR A 179 13.49 -2.13 -18.81
C TYR A 179 14.69 -1.19 -18.87
N PRO A 180 15.84 -1.57 -18.29
CA PRO A 180 17.05 -0.77 -18.40
C PRO A 180 17.52 -0.70 -19.86
N GLU A 181 18.24 0.36 -20.17
CA GLU A 181 18.96 0.43 -21.45
C GLU A 181 20.02 -0.68 -21.56
N ALA A 182 20.40 -1.02 -22.79
CA ALA A 182 21.43 -2.04 -23.01
C ALA A 182 22.71 -1.72 -22.22
N ASN A 183 23.24 -2.69 -21.51
CA ASN A 183 24.42 -2.58 -20.65
C ASN A 183 24.26 -1.72 -19.38
N PHE A 184 23.03 -1.34 -18.99
CA PHE A 184 22.76 -0.67 -17.72
C PHE A 184 21.83 -1.54 -16.85
N ASP A 185 21.88 -1.31 -15.54
CA ASP A 185 20.88 -1.82 -14.62
C ASP A 185 19.73 -0.81 -14.44
N CYS A 186 18.76 -1.17 -13.60
CA CYS A 186 17.60 -0.31 -13.34
C CYS A 186 17.93 0.99 -12.59
N ASP A 187 19.07 1.06 -11.93
CA ASP A 187 19.57 2.24 -11.24
C ASP A 187 20.42 3.14 -12.13
N GLY A 188 20.62 2.71 -13.41
CA GLY A 188 21.44 3.42 -14.38
C GLY A 188 22.94 3.16 -14.25
N ASN A 189 23.36 2.11 -13.51
CA ASN A 189 24.75 1.73 -13.41
C ASN A 189 25.15 0.86 -14.63
N CYS A 190 26.36 1.06 -15.10
CA CYS A 190 26.91 0.23 -16.17
C CYS A 190 27.14 -1.22 -15.71
N THR A 191 26.55 -2.19 -16.41
CA THR A 191 26.71 -3.63 -16.17
C THR A 191 27.76 -4.28 -17.03
N ALA A 192 28.28 -3.57 -18.06
CA ALA A 192 29.37 -3.98 -18.92
C ALA A 192 30.72 -3.39 -18.45
N THR A 193 31.78 -3.66 -19.23
CA THR A 193 33.06 -2.99 -18.98
C THR A 193 32.98 -1.53 -19.39
N VAL A 194 33.46 -0.65 -18.51
CA VAL A 194 33.62 0.77 -18.81
C VAL A 194 34.98 0.92 -19.54
N ASP A 195 34.97 1.61 -20.67
CA ASP A 195 36.20 1.84 -21.43
C ASP A 195 37.04 2.98 -20.79
N CYS A 196 38.20 3.27 -21.37
CA CYS A 196 39.11 4.27 -20.83
C CYS A 196 38.58 5.72 -20.96
N ALA A 197 37.55 5.99 -21.78
CA ALA A 197 36.87 7.26 -21.91
C ALA A 197 35.74 7.39 -20.88
N GLY A 198 35.38 6.33 -20.15
CA GLY A 198 34.30 6.29 -19.17
C GLY A 198 32.97 5.85 -19.75
N ASP A 199 32.91 5.37 -20.98
CA ASP A 199 31.69 4.95 -21.63
C ASP A 199 31.36 3.48 -21.29
N CYS A 200 30.12 3.21 -20.98
CA CYS A 200 29.64 1.87 -20.71
C CYS A 200 29.59 1.03 -22.01
N ALA A 201 30.24 -0.12 -22.02
CA ALA A 201 30.44 -0.94 -23.21
C ALA A 201 31.05 -0.16 -24.37
N GLY A 202 31.79 0.90 -24.09
CA GLY A 202 32.45 1.73 -25.06
C GLY A 202 33.61 1.00 -25.77
N SER A 203 34.12 1.59 -26.82
CA SER A 203 35.17 1.03 -27.68
C SER A 203 36.51 1.73 -27.54
N ALA A 204 36.62 2.73 -26.68
CA ALA A 204 37.87 3.41 -26.42
C ALA A 204 38.87 2.46 -25.73
N PHE A 205 40.12 2.57 -26.09
CA PHE A 205 41.20 1.77 -25.51
C PHE A 205 42.44 2.62 -25.27
N VAL A 206 43.30 2.15 -24.38
CA VAL A 206 44.60 2.79 -24.16
C VAL A 206 45.55 2.35 -25.29
N ASP A 207 46.01 3.30 -26.11
CA ASP A 207 46.87 3.06 -27.24
C ASP A 207 48.34 2.80 -26.81
N SER A 208 49.26 2.65 -27.78
CA SER A 208 50.66 2.35 -27.51
C SER A 208 51.40 3.49 -26.79
N CYS A 209 50.87 4.71 -26.85
CA CYS A 209 51.41 5.88 -26.13
C CYS A 209 50.79 6.06 -24.71
N GLY A 210 49.92 5.12 -24.30
CA GLY A 210 49.26 5.19 -23.02
C GLY A 210 48.09 6.19 -22.95
N VAL A 211 47.65 6.68 -24.11
CA VAL A 211 46.55 7.65 -24.24
C VAL A 211 45.24 6.90 -24.51
N CYS A 212 44.14 7.36 -23.89
CA CYS A 212 42.83 6.80 -24.22
C CYS A 212 42.37 7.30 -25.59
N SER A 213 42.18 6.35 -26.54
CA SER A 213 41.99 6.63 -27.95
C SER A 213 40.77 5.91 -28.51
N GLU A 214 40.25 6.38 -29.64
CA GLU A 214 39.06 5.88 -30.34
C GLU A 214 37.79 6.02 -29.50
N GLY A 215 36.66 5.42 -29.91
CA GLY A 215 35.35 5.59 -29.27
C GLY A 215 34.97 7.07 -29.13
N ASN A 216 34.54 7.47 -27.94
CA ASN A 216 34.22 8.84 -27.62
C ASN A 216 35.35 9.63 -26.94
N SER A 217 36.57 9.09 -26.92
CA SER A 217 37.72 9.76 -26.29
C SER A 217 38.10 11.07 -26.97
N GLY A 218 37.71 11.25 -28.24
CA GLY A 218 38.09 12.41 -29.04
C GLY A 218 39.55 12.36 -29.54
N HIS A 219 40.26 11.24 -29.31
CA HIS A 219 41.65 11.06 -29.69
C HIS A 219 41.77 9.89 -30.65
N THR A 220 42.60 10.02 -31.68
CA THR A 220 42.89 8.97 -32.65
C THR A 220 44.05 8.12 -32.15
N ALA A 221 43.92 6.81 -32.22
CA ALA A 221 44.96 5.89 -31.75
C ALA A 221 46.31 6.16 -32.42
N ASP A 222 47.35 6.18 -31.58
CA ASP A 222 48.75 6.37 -31.98
C ASP A 222 49.04 7.69 -32.70
N SER A 223 48.15 8.68 -32.67
CA SER A 223 48.35 9.99 -33.27
C SER A 223 49.46 10.82 -32.59
N ASP A 224 49.85 10.41 -31.38
CA ASP A 224 50.96 11.03 -30.64
C ASP A 224 52.33 10.40 -30.93
N GLN A 225 52.37 9.40 -31.83
CA GLN A 225 53.64 8.88 -32.30
C GLN A 225 54.23 9.75 -33.40
N ASP A 226 55.54 9.98 -33.34
CA ASP A 226 56.29 10.58 -34.42
C ASP A 226 56.56 9.58 -35.53
N CYS A 227 57.21 9.97 -36.62
CA CYS A 227 57.50 9.09 -37.74
C CYS A 227 58.52 7.96 -37.43
N ASN A 228 59.17 7.97 -36.28
CA ASN A 228 60.00 6.89 -35.79
C ASN A 228 59.20 5.91 -34.92
N GLY A 229 57.95 6.24 -34.60
CA GLY A 229 57.12 5.47 -33.68
C GLY A 229 57.34 5.83 -32.23
N ASP A 230 58.03 6.90 -31.90
CA ASP A 230 58.28 7.38 -30.55
C ASP A 230 57.09 8.21 -30.06
N CYS A 231 56.53 7.84 -28.91
CA CYS A 231 55.40 8.61 -28.32
C CYS A 231 55.84 9.97 -27.89
N PHE A 232 55.07 10.99 -28.34
CA PHE A 232 55.34 12.42 -28.07
C PHE A 232 56.74 12.87 -28.58
N GLY A 233 57.31 12.17 -29.58
CA GLY A 233 58.57 12.52 -30.18
C GLY A 233 58.47 13.68 -31.13
N ASP A 234 59.60 14.23 -31.51
CA ASP A 234 59.74 15.45 -32.35
C ASP A 234 60.10 15.12 -33.81
N ALA A 235 60.22 13.83 -34.18
CA ALA A 235 60.60 13.47 -35.51
C ALA A 235 59.46 13.68 -36.52
N PHE A 236 59.78 14.27 -37.69
CA PHE A 236 58.79 14.52 -38.74
C PHE A 236 59.19 13.92 -40.09
N VAL A 237 58.27 13.87 -41.05
CA VAL A 237 58.35 13.03 -42.28
C VAL A 237 59.65 13.23 -43.08
N ASP A 238 60.26 14.40 -43.11
CA ASP A 238 61.49 14.64 -43.80
C ASP A 238 62.74 14.07 -43.12
N SER A 239 62.63 13.57 -41.88
CA SER A 239 63.67 12.82 -41.17
C SER A 239 63.41 11.32 -41.08
N CYS A 240 62.20 10.83 -41.45
CA CYS A 240 61.87 9.42 -41.46
C CYS A 240 61.77 8.75 -42.84
N GLY A 241 61.94 9.46 -43.91
CA GLY A 241 61.94 8.92 -45.27
C GLY A 241 61.43 9.88 -46.30
#